data_f1130af67f175698166a9d8d52ef5cc6
#
_entry.id   f1130af67f175698166a9d8d52ef5cc6
#
_cell.length_a   1.000
_cell.length_b   1.000
_cell.length_c   1.000
_cell.angle_alpha   90.00
_cell.angle_beta   90.00
_cell.angle_gamma   90.00
#
_symmetry.space_group_name_H-M   'P 1'
#
loop_
_entity.id
_entity.type
_entity.pdbx_description
1 polymer ?
#
loop_
_entity_poly.entity_id
_entity_poly.type
_entity_poly.pdbx_seq_one_letter_code
_entity_poly.pdbx_strand_id
1 'polypeptide(L)' 'MAPRKNYTVLSKPGLNVRQFPAKNAPIQRVLRDGEKVVIDNSASAPAGWKALLGGGYVMAAFLK' A
#
# COMPACT_ATOMS: atom_id res chain seq x y z
N MET A 1 -12.89 -10.25 14.33
CA MET A 1 -11.67 -9.45 14.24
C MET A 1 -11.43 -9.02 12.80
N ALA A 2 -11.20 -7.76 12.56
CA ALA A 2 -10.98 -7.29 11.20
C ALA A 2 -9.58 -7.71 10.73
N PRO A 3 -9.45 -8.28 9.52
CA PRO A 3 -8.16 -8.68 8.97
C PRO A 3 -7.40 -7.46 8.44
N ARG A 4 -6.89 -6.65 9.35
CA ARG A 4 -6.13 -5.47 8.98
C ARG A 4 -4.83 -5.41 9.79
N LYS A 5 -3.85 -4.73 9.24
CA LYS A 5 -2.55 -4.60 9.88
C LYS A 5 -1.97 -3.23 9.59
N ASN A 6 -1.32 -2.66 10.60
CA ASN A 6 -0.66 -1.36 10.48
C ASN A 6 0.76 -1.54 10.02
N TYR A 7 1.17 -0.69 9.07
CA TYR A 7 2.54 -0.68 8.56
C TYR A 7 3.05 0.75 8.52
N THR A 8 4.37 0.88 8.46
CA THR A 8 5.03 2.17 8.26
C THR A 8 5.65 2.17 6.87
N VAL A 9 5.48 3.27 6.15
CA VAL A 9 6.08 3.46 4.83
C VAL A 9 7.56 3.74 5.00
N LEU A 10 8.39 2.94 4.34
CA LEU A 10 9.85 3.14 4.29
C LEU A 10 10.25 3.31 2.83
N SER A 11 10.05 4.50 2.31
CA SER A 11 10.36 4.81 0.92
C SER A 11 10.59 6.30 0.76
N LYS A 12 11.79 6.68 0.39
CA LYS A 12 12.14 8.07 0.09
C LYS A 12 12.27 8.24 -1.41
N PRO A 13 11.61 9.25 -1.96
CA PRO A 13 10.87 10.34 -1.32
C PRO A 13 9.43 10.00 -0.96
N GLY A 14 8.93 8.80 -1.27
CA GLY A 14 7.57 8.43 -0.96
C GLY A 14 7.17 7.13 -1.64
N LEU A 15 5.93 6.71 -1.42
CA LEU A 15 5.39 5.47 -1.96
C LEU A 15 4.11 5.76 -2.73
N ASN A 16 4.09 5.38 -4.00
CA ASN A 16 2.91 5.58 -4.86
C ASN A 16 1.79 4.64 -4.46
N VAL A 17 0.59 5.20 -4.30
CA VAL A 17 -0.64 4.41 -4.16
C VAL A 17 -1.28 4.32 -5.54
N ARG A 18 -1.44 3.11 -6.04
CA ARG A 18 -1.91 2.88 -7.39
C ARG A 18 -3.33 2.36 -7.41
N GLN A 19 -4.04 2.65 -8.49
CA GLN A 19 -5.42 2.21 -8.66
C GLN A 19 -5.52 0.69 -8.80
N PHE A 20 -4.50 0.08 -9.41
CA PHE A 20 -4.39 -1.38 -9.59
C PHE A 20 -3.03 -1.84 -9.07
N PRO A 21 -2.89 -3.11 -8.68
CA PRO A 21 -1.59 -3.63 -8.22
C PRO A 21 -0.66 -3.92 -9.39
N ALA A 22 -0.21 -2.87 -10.05
CA ALA A 22 0.69 -2.93 -11.20
C ALA A 22 1.54 -1.67 -11.25
N LYS A 23 2.80 -1.83 -11.67
CA LYS A 23 3.76 -0.73 -11.70
C LYS A 23 3.37 0.39 -12.65
N ASN A 24 2.59 0.07 -13.67
CA ASN A 24 2.14 1.07 -14.66
C ASN A 24 0.72 1.54 -14.44
N ALA A 25 0.11 1.17 -13.33
CA ALA A 25 -1.25 1.61 -13.02
C ALA A 25 -1.26 3.09 -12.65
N PRO A 26 -2.41 3.77 -12.85
CA PRO A 26 -2.54 5.16 -12.45
C PRO A 26 -2.22 5.37 -10.96
N ILE A 27 -1.53 6.45 -10.65
CA ILE A 27 -1.19 6.81 -9.28
C ILE A 27 -2.32 7.66 -8.71
N GLN A 28 -2.92 7.20 -7.61
CA GLN A 28 -3.99 7.94 -6.94
C GLN A 28 -3.45 9.03 -6.02
N ARG A 29 -2.35 8.73 -5.32
CA ARG A 29 -1.70 9.65 -4.40
C ARG A 29 -0.34 9.09 -4.02
N VAL A 30 0.43 9.87 -3.26
CA VAL A 30 1.75 9.46 -2.80
C VAL A 30 1.77 9.51 -1.28
N LEU A 31 2.20 8.43 -0.65
CA LEU A 31 2.41 8.37 0.80
C LEU A 31 3.82 8.86 1.12
N ARG A 32 3.95 9.51 2.28
CA ARG A 32 5.25 10.03 2.71
C ARG A 32 6.06 8.94 3.39
N ASP A 33 7.38 9.04 3.30
CA ASP A 33 8.25 8.19 4.09
C ASP A 33 7.95 8.39 5.57
N GLY A 34 7.79 7.27 6.30
CA GLY A 34 7.43 7.31 7.72
C GLY A 34 5.94 7.36 8.00
N GLU A 35 5.12 7.55 6.97
CA GLU A 35 3.66 7.59 7.15
C GLU A 35 3.14 6.21 7.56
N LYS A 36 2.14 6.19 8.45
CA LYS A 36 1.52 4.95 8.88
C LYS A 36 0.29 4.67 8.03
N VAL A 37 0.15 3.40 7.63
CA VAL A 37 -0.96 2.99 6.79
C VAL A 37 -1.57 1.71 7.34
N VAL A 38 -2.84 1.49 7.01
CA VAL A 38 -3.57 0.29 7.40
C VAL A 38 -3.79 -0.56 6.15
N ILE A 39 -3.33 -1.79 6.20
CA ILE A 39 -3.50 -2.75 5.11
C ILE A 39 -4.74 -3.59 5.38
N ASP A 40 -5.54 -3.77 4.33
CA ASP A 40 -6.72 -4.64 4.38
C ASP A 40 -6.33 -6.03 3.92
N ASN A 41 -6.06 -6.91 4.88
CA ASN A 41 -5.65 -8.28 4.57
C ASN A 41 -6.79 -9.16 4.07
N SER A 42 -8.04 -8.66 4.12
CA SER A 42 -9.16 -9.40 3.52
C SER A 42 -9.25 -9.17 2.02
N ALA A 43 -8.63 -8.11 1.51
CA ALA A 43 -8.62 -7.82 0.09
C ALA A 43 -7.54 -8.65 -0.60
N SER A 44 -7.87 -9.17 -1.78
CA SER A 44 -6.93 -9.95 -2.57
C SER A 44 -5.92 -9.03 -3.26
N ALA A 45 -4.64 -9.40 -3.20
CA ALA A 45 -3.59 -8.69 -3.91
C ALA A 45 -2.52 -9.68 -4.34
N PRO A 46 -1.92 -9.50 -5.53
CA PRO A 46 -0.86 -10.40 -5.97
C PRO A 46 0.38 -10.29 -5.10
N ALA A 47 1.25 -11.28 -5.22
CA ALA A 47 2.51 -11.29 -4.47
C ALA A 47 3.29 -10.00 -4.72
N GLY A 48 3.83 -9.41 -3.66
CA GLY A 48 4.58 -8.16 -3.73
C GLY A 48 3.73 -6.90 -3.61
N TRP A 49 2.40 -7.04 -3.53
CA TRP A 49 1.48 -5.91 -3.39
C TRP A 49 0.61 -6.06 -2.16
N LYS A 50 0.13 -4.94 -1.65
CA LYS A 50 -0.83 -4.90 -0.54
C LYS A 50 -1.94 -3.93 -0.86
N ALA A 51 -3.16 -4.28 -0.48
CA ALA A 51 -4.31 -3.41 -0.63
C ALA A 51 -4.44 -2.54 0.62
N LEU A 52 -4.64 -1.25 0.41
CA LEU A 52 -4.87 -0.32 1.52
C LEU A 52 -6.33 -0.36 1.94
N LEU A 53 -6.57 -0.26 3.24
CA LEU A 53 -7.93 -0.04 3.74
C LEU A 53 -8.40 1.31 3.22
N GLY A 54 -9.54 1.31 2.56
CA GLY A 54 -10.06 2.54 1.94
C GLY A 54 -9.73 2.67 0.46
N GLY A 55 -8.92 1.77 -0.08
CA GLY A 55 -8.67 1.70 -1.53
C GLY A 55 -7.24 1.98 -1.92
N GLY A 56 -6.87 1.47 -3.08
CA GLY A 56 -5.53 1.62 -3.63
C GLY A 56 -4.61 0.48 -3.25
N TYR A 57 -3.50 0.40 -3.95
CA TYR A 57 -2.52 -0.68 -3.80
C TYR A 57 -1.12 -0.09 -3.72
N VAL A 58 -0.27 -0.71 -2.90
CA VAL A 58 1.12 -0.30 -2.73
C VAL A 58 2.02 -1.52 -2.82
N MET A 59 3.28 -1.29 -3.16
CA MET A 59 4.28 -2.36 -3.18
C MET A 59 4.67 -2.71 -1.75
N ALA A 60 4.57 -3.99 -1.41
CA ALA A 60 4.81 -4.47 -0.05
C ALA A 60 6.27 -4.28 0.39
N ALA A 61 7.20 -4.22 -0.55
CA ALA A 61 8.63 -4.10 -0.23
C ALA A 61 8.97 -2.82 0.51
N PHE A 62 8.11 -1.79 0.44
CA PHE A 62 8.34 -0.50 1.08
C PHE A 62 7.53 -0.32 2.37
N LEU A 63 6.99 -1.40 2.90
CA LEU A 63 6.23 -1.38 4.15
C LEU A 63 6.97 -2.15 5.24
N LYS A 64 6.85 -1.64 6.46
CA LYS A 64 7.45 -2.31 7.59
C LYS A 64 6.55 -2.32 8.82
#